data_ec44e203d157ffc7bb021273ae44e679
#
_entry.id   ec44e203d157ffc7bb021273ae44e679
#
_cell.length_a   1.000
_cell.length_b   1.000
_cell.length_c   1.000
_cell.angle_alpha   90.00
_cell.angle_beta   90.00
_cell.angle_gamma   90.00
#
_symmetry.space_group_name_H-M   'P 1'
#
loop_
_entity.id
_entity.type
_entity.pdbx_description
1 polymer ?
#
loop_
_entity_poly.entity_id
_entity_poly.type
_entity_poly.pdbx_seq_one_letter_code
_entity_poly.pdbx_strand_id
1 'polypeptide(L)'
;MLDKFEEICVKLLIALCIFSAFAFAVILLLVPLAEASDENGEAFCLAKNIYFESGNQPLAGKVAVTHVVLNRVHSVAYPDNICGVVYQAKWFNNWRGVSVPVRNMCQFSWFCDGKSDIPVDSDTWMLSLHVANAVLNGEFADITEGSTHYHADSVHPYWADSLNRTVTIDNH
;
A
#
# COMPACT_ATOMS: atom_id res chain seq x y z
N MET A 1 38.04 -50.36 -27.71
CA MET A 1 36.83 -49.66 -28.25
C MET A 1 35.85 -49.29 -27.15
N LEU A 2 35.71 -50.17 -26.14
CA LEU A 2 34.88 -49.87 -24.96
C LEU A 2 35.40 -48.69 -24.11
N ASP A 3 36.73 -48.61 -23.89
CA ASP A 3 37.35 -47.51 -23.06
C ASP A 3 37.07 -46.09 -23.62
N LYS A 4 37.09 -45.93 -24.95
CA LYS A 4 36.77 -44.64 -25.58
C LYS A 4 35.29 -44.26 -25.44
N PHE A 5 34.40 -45.23 -25.37
CA PHE A 5 32.97 -44.98 -25.21
C PHE A 5 32.64 -44.55 -23.78
N GLU A 6 33.27 -45.18 -22.79
CA GLU A 6 33.15 -44.79 -21.39
C GLU A 6 33.67 -43.37 -21.13
N GLU A 7 34.82 -43.03 -21.71
CA GLU A 7 35.40 -41.68 -21.58
C GLU A 7 34.51 -40.62 -22.21
N ILE A 8 33.86 -40.89 -23.34
CA ILE A 8 32.91 -39.97 -23.97
C ILE A 8 31.64 -39.81 -23.11
N CYS A 9 31.08 -40.89 -22.57
CA CYS A 9 29.92 -40.84 -21.68
C CYS A 9 30.18 -40.02 -20.41
N VAL A 10 31.33 -40.20 -19.79
CA VAL A 10 31.73 -39.45 -18.59
C VAL A 10 31.87 -37.96 -18.90
N LYS A 11 32.51 -37.60 -20.00
CA LYS A 11 32.65 -36.20 -20.43
C LYS A 11 31.30 -35.54 -20.71
N LEU A 12 30.36 -36.25 -21.34
CA LEU A 12 29.01 -35.77 -21.58
C LEU A 12 28.21 -35.56 -20.28
N LEU A 13 28.33 -36.48 -19.32
CA LEU A 13 27.68 -36.33 -18.02
C LEU A 13 28.22 -35.13 -17.24
N ILE A 14 29.55 -34.95 -17.24
CA ILE A 14 30.17 -33.78 -16.59
C ILE A 14 29.68 -32.48 -17.25
N ALA A 15 29.65 -32.42 -18.57
CA ALA A 15 29.17 -31.25 -19.31
C ALA A 15 27.69 -30.91 -18.97
N LEU A 16 26.83 -31.94 -18.90
CA LEU A 16 25.44 -31.78 -18.50
C LEU A 16 25.29 -31.27 -17.06
N CYS A 17 26.08 -31.80 -16.11
CA CYS A 17 26.07 -31.33 -14.72
C CYS A 17 26.55 -29.87 -14.62
N ILE A 18 27.59 -29.48 -15.36
CA ILE A 18 28.07 -28.08 -15.34
C ILE A 18 27.01 -27.15 -15.97
N PHE A 19 26.35 -27.57 -17.04
CA PHE A 19 25.33 -26.77 -17.71
C PHE A 19 24.10 -26.60 -16.83
N SER A 20 23.65 -27.66 -16.10
CA SER A 20 22.53 -27.59 -15.18
C SER A 20 22.84 -26.71 -13.96
N ALA A 21 24.06 -26.79 -13.43
CA ALA A 21 24.49 -25.94 -12.30
C ALA A 21 24.56 -24.46 -12.70
N PHE A 22 25.05 -24.18 -13.94
CA PHE A 22 25.10 -22.81 -14.46
C PHE A 22 23.69 -22.26 -14.72
N ALA A 23 22.79 -23.04 -15.32
CA ALA A 23 21.40 -22.65 -15.53
C ALA A 23 20.69 -22.36 -14.20
N PHE A 24 20.90 -23.18 -13.17
CA PHE A 24 20.34 -22.96 -11.84
C PHE A 24 20.90 -21.70 -11.17
N ALA A 25 22.18 -21.43 -11.29
CA ALA A 25 22.81 -20.20 -10.79
C ALA A 25 22.27 -18.96 -11.48
N VAL A 26 22.04 -19.00 -12.79
CA VAL A 26 21.44 -17.90 -13.57
C VAL A 26 19.99 -17.65 -13.13
N ILE A 27 19.21 -18.71 -12.91
CA ILE A 27 17.82 -18.58 -12.39
C ILE A 27 17.81 -17.90 -11.03
N LEU A 28 18.71 -18.27 -10.12
CA LEU A 28 18.81 -17.64 -8.80
C LEU A 28 19.19 -16.15 -8.86
N LEU A 29 19.97 -15.74 -9.88
CA LEU A 29 20.32 -14.32 -10.09
C LEU A 29 19.21 -13.51 -10.75
N LEU A 30 18.27 -14.18 -11.42
CA LEU A 30 17.13 -13.53 -12.11
C LEU A 30 15.85 -13.50 -11.26
N VAL A 31 15.82 -14.21 -10.11
CA VAL A 31 14.73 -14.05 -9.15
C VAL A 31 14.90 -12.69 -8.49
N PRO A 32 14.02 -11.70 -8.74
CA PRO A 32 14.08 -10.45 -8.00
C PRO A 32 13.94 -10.80 -6.51
N LEU A 33 14.88 -10.36 -5.70
CA LEU A 33 14.71 -10.36 -4.26
C LEU A 33 13.38 -9.65 -4.01
N ALA A 34 12.40 -10.36 -3.45
CA ALA A 34 11.19 -9.73 -2.99
C ALA A 34 11.65 -8.59 -2.08
N GLU A 35 11.46 -7.35 -2.53
CA GLU A 35 11.75 -6.20 -1.69
C GLU A 35 10.92 -6.39 -0.42
N ALA A 36 11.61 -6.51 0.71
CA ALA A 36 10.96 -6.48 2.00
C ALA A 36 10.15 -5.19 2.02
N SER A 37 8.83 -5.30 2.16
CA SER A 37 7.95 -4.14 2.23
C SER A 37 8.50 -3.24 3.33
N ASP A 38 8.99 -2.06 2.97
CA ASP A 38 9.42 -1.06 3.93
C ASP A 38 8.17 -0.66 4.74
N GLU A 39 8.08 -1.15 5.97
CA GLU A 39 6.96 -0.87 6.88
C GLU A 39 6.82 0.63 7.20
N ASN A 40 7.80 1.44 6.85
CA ASN A 40 7.78 2.90 6.97
C ASN A 40 7.64 3.58 5.60
N GLY A 41 7.53 2.82 4.50
CA GLY A 41 7.39 3.36 3.16
C GLY A 41 6.01 3.98 2.91
N GLU A 42 5.93 4.94 2.01
CA GLU A 42 4.68 5.62 1.64
C GLU A 42 3.60 4.65 1.13
N ALA A 43 4.00 3.61 0.38
CA ALA A 43 3.10 2.54 -0.06
C ALA A 43 2.47 1.77 1.11
N PHE A 44 3.23 1.53 2.17
CA PHE A 44 2.73 0.85 3.37
C PHE A 44 1.74 1.72 4.14
N CYS A 45 2.06 3.00 4.34
CA CYS A 45 1.13 3.96 4.97
C CYS A 45 -0.18 4.04 4.18
N LEU A 46 -0.09 4.14 2.85
CA LEU A 46 -1.24 4.22 1.96
C LEU A 46 -2.08 2.94 2.02
N ALA A 47 -1.44 1.76 1.97
CA ALA A 47 -2.11 0.47 2.08
C ALA A 47 -2.84 0.30 3.42
N LYS A 48 -2.24 0.75 4.53
CA LYS A 48 -2.93 0.76 5.84
C LYS A 48 -4.19 1.62 5.80
N ASN A 49 -4.11 2.79 5.20
CA ASN A 49 -5.28 3.65 5.07
C ASN A 49 -6.38 3.00 4.21
N ILE A 50 -6.02 2.39 3.07
CA ILE A 50 -6.97 1.64 2.22
C ILE A 50 -7.62 0.51 3.01
N TYR A 51 -6.83 -0.25 3.77
CA TYR A 51 -7.30 -1.39 4.55
C TYR A 51 -8.39 -0.98 5.56
N PHE A 52 -8.13 0.07 6.34
CA PHE A 52 -9.04 0.47 7.42
C PHE A 52 -10.22 1.34 6.94
N GLU A 53 -10.04 2.17 5.92
CA GLU A 53 -11.10 3.07 5.42
C GLU A 53 -11.99 2.42 4.36
N SER A 54 -11.42 1.58 3.51
CA SER A 54 -12.13 1.03 2.34
C SER A 54 -11.94 -0.47 2.14
N GLY A 55 -11.48 -1.21 3.16
CA GLY A 55 -11.18 -2.64 3.05
C GLY A 55 -12.35 -3.49 2.53
N ASN A 56 -13.58 -3.14 2.87
CA ASN A 56 -14.82 -3.79 2.45
C ASN A 56 -15.46 -3.16 1.18
N GLN A 57 -14.86 -2.09 0.62
CA GLN A 57 -15.40 -1.43 -0.57
C GLN A 57 -14.93 -2.12 -1.85
N PRO A 58 -15.66 -1.94 -2.98
CA PRO A 58 -15.18 -2.30 -4.30
C PRO A 58 -13.86 -1.62 -4.66
N LEU A 59 -13.22 -2.07 -5.75
CA LEU A 59 -11.95 -1.51 -6.21
C LEU A 59 -12.01 0.02 -6.42
N ALA A 60 -13.11 0.52 -6.99
CA ALA A 60 -13.30 1.95 -7.21
C ALA A 60 -13.25 2.76 -5.90
N GLY A 61 -13.89 2.29 -4.82
CA GLY A 61 -13.83 2.93 -3.51
C GLY A 61 -12.41 2.93 -2.91
N LYS A 62 -11.65 1.84 -3.08
CA LYS A 62 -10.24 1.76 -2.67
C LYS A 62 -9.36 2.76 -3.43
N VAL A 63 -9.52 2.84 -4.76
CA VAL A 63 -8.82 3.79 -5.63
C VAL A 63 -9.17 5.23 -5.25
N ALA A 64 -10.45 5.50 -4.99
CA ALA A 64 -10.92 6.83 -4.57
C ALA A 64 -10.29 7.29 -3.26
N VAL A 65 -10.33 6.46 -2.21
CA VAL A 65 -9.68 6.77 -0.91
C VAL A 65 -8.19 7.03 -1.07
N THR A 66 -7.53 6.27 -1.96
CA THR A 66 -6.11 6.45 -2.27
C THR A 66 -5.84 7.80 -2.89
N HIS A 67 -6.61 8.19 -3.91
CA HIS A 67 -6.44 9.49 -4.58
C HIS A 67 -6.76 10.67 -3.67
N VAL A 68 -7.72 10.55 -2.75
CA VAL A 68 -7.96 11.60 -1.75
C VAL A 68 -6.71 11.83 -0.88
N VAL A 69 -5.97 10.79 -0.50
CA VAL A 69 -4.69 10.95 0.21
C VAL A 69 -3.67 11.68 -0.67
N LEU A 70 -3.51 11.29 -1.93
CA LEU A 70 -2.58 11.93 -2.87
C LEU A 70 -2.95 13.39 -3.15
N ASN A 71 -4.24 13.70 -3.31
CA ASN A 71 -4.74 15.06 -3.51
C ASN A 71 -4.44 15.94 -2.28
N ARG A 72 -4.53 15.38 -1.08
CA ARG A 72 -4.13 16.07 0.14
C ARG A 72 -2.63 16.36 0.16
N VAL A 73 -1.78 15.41 -0.21
CA VAL A 73 -0.32 15.61 -0.33
C VAL A 73 0.01 16.76 -1.28
N HIS A 74 -0.74 16.92 -2.38
CA HIS A 74 -0.56 18.01 -3.32
C HIS A 74 -1.17 19.35 -2.87
N SER A 75 -1.92 19.37 -1.78
CA SER A 75 -2.58 20.57 -1.26
C SER A 75 -1.75 21.18 -0.13
N VAL A 76 -1.52 22.51 -0.19
CA VAL A 76 -0.81 23.27 0.84
C VAL A 76 -1.48 23.23 2.23
N ALA A 77 -2.72 22.74 2.33
CA ALA A 77 -3.46 22.63 3.58
C ALA A 77 -3.13 21.36 4.38
N TYR A 78 -2.35 20.43 3.80
CA TYR A 78 -2.03 19.12 4.39
C TYR A 78 -0.52 18.89 4.38
N PRO A 79 -0.02 17.84 5.11
CA PRO A 79 1.36 17.40 4.99
C PRO A 79 1.74 17.05 3.56
N ASP A 80 3.00 17.27 3.20
CA ASP A 80 3.58 17.10 1.87
C ASP A 80 4.05 15.66 1.56
N ASN A 81 3.67 14.70 2.39
CA ASN A 81 3.99 13.28 2.22
C ASN A 81 2.83 12.40 2.68
N ILE A 82 2.75 11.20 2.12
CA ILE A 82 1.63 10.27 2.32
C ILE A 82 1.50 9.85 3.79
N CYS A 83 2.59 9.43 4.41
CA CYS A 83 2.54 9.01 5.82
C CYS A 83 2.13 10.18 6.73
N GLY A 84 2.58 11.38 6.44
CA GLY A 84 2.17 12.60 7.13
C GLY A 84 0.68 12.86 7.04
N VAL A 85 0.06 12.66 5.86
CA VAL A 85 -1.39 12.79 5.66
C VAL A 85 -2.14 11.67 6.38
N VAL A 86 -1.68 10.43 6.24
CA VAL A 86 -2.35 9.25 6.82
C VAL A 86 -2.35 9.31 8.35
N TYR A 87 -1.23 9.68 8.95
CA TYR A 87 -1.10 9.76 10.41
C TYR A 87 -1.29 11.16 10.99
N GLN A 88 -1.86 12.08 10.21
CA GLN A 88 -2.15 13.43 10.68
C GLN A 88 -3.12 13.39 11.87
N ALA A 89 -2.69 13.94 13.00
CA ALA A 89 -3.42 13.92 14.24
C ALA A 89 -3.09 15.13 15.13
N LYS A 90 -3.95 15.39 16.10
CA LYS A 90 -3.56 16.22 17.26
C LYS A 90 -2.76 15.36 18.22
N TRP A 91 -1.58 15.82 18.62
CA TRP A 91 -0.66 15.10 19.49
C TRP A 91 -0.58 15.73 20.88
N PHE A 92 -0.31 14.92 21.90
CA PHE A 92 0.05 15.39 23.23
C PHE A 92 1.12 14.51 23.84
N ASN A 93 1.94 15.08 24.72
CA ASN A 93 2.91 14.31 25.47
C ASN A 93 2.26 13.74 26.73
N ASN A 94 2.31 12.43 26.88
CA ASN A 94 1.84 11.77 28.11
C ASN A 94 2.80 12.03 29.29
N TRP A 95 2.44 11.54 30.47
CA TRP A 95 3.24 11.71 31.70
C TRP A 95 4.65 11.07 31.64
N ARG A 96 4.92 10.20 30.66
CA ARG A 96 6.25 9.62 30.40
C ARG A 96 7.03 10.41 29.35
N GLY A 97 6.52 11.54 28.88
CA GLY A 97 7.13 12.33 27.80
C GLY A 97 6.99 11.72 26.39
N VAL A 98 6.17 10.66 26.24
CA VAL A 98 5.93 10.04 24.93
C VAL A 98 4.79 10.79 24.24
N SER A 99 5.05 11.20 22.98
CA SER A 99 4.03 11.81 22.13
C SER A 99 3.02 10.75 21.66
N VAL A 100 1.74 10.98 21.94
CA VAL A 100 0.65 10.09 21.55
C VAL A 100 -0.48 10.88 20.89
N PRO A 101 -1.21 10.30 19.92
CA PRO A 101 -2.33 10.99 19.28
C PRO A 101 -3.49 11.15 20.26
N VAL A 102 -4.17 12.28 20.19
CA VAL A 102 -5.39 12.53 20.95
C VAL A 102 -6.51 11.70 20.35
N ARG A 103 -7.20 10.92 21.19
CA ARG A 103 -8.29 10.05 20.77
C ARG A 103 -9.36 10.81 19.99
N ASN A 104 -9.79 10.25 18.86
CA ASN A 104 -10.79 10.81 17.94
C ASN A 104 -10.44 12.19 17.38
N MET A 105 -9.14 12.56 17.34
CA MET A 105 -8.65 13.81 16.76
C MET A 105 -7.60 13.54 15.68
N CYS A 106 -7.84 12.52 14.86
CA CYS A 106 -7.01 12.12 13.73
C CYS A 106 -7.74 12.37 12.42
N GLN A 107 -6.97 12.57 11.34
CA GLN A 107 -7.51 12.75 10.00
C GLN A 107 -8.28 11.50 9.54
N PHE A 108 -7.73 10.31 9.84
CA PHE A 108 -8.37 9.02 9.66
C PHE A 108 -8.65 8.42 11.05
N SER A 109 -9.91 8.11 11.32
CA SER A 109 -10.38 7.77 12.66
C SER A 109 -9.74 6.49 13.22
N TRP A 110 -9.43 5.53 12.36
CA TRP A 110 -8.83 4.25 12.75
C TRP A 110 -7.51 4.42 13.50
N PHE A 111 -6.71 5.45 13.15
CA PHE A 111 -5.38 5.67 13.74
C PHE A 111 -5.43 6.04 15.24
N CYS A 112 -6.53 6.60 15.73
CA CYS A 112 -6.63 7.02 17.13
C CYS A 112 -7.98 6.69 17.78
N ASP A 113 -8.67 5.66 17.31
CA ASP A 113 -9.92 5.16 17.91
C ASP A 113 -9.67 4.26 19.15
N GLY A 114 -8.40 3.89 19.36
CA GLY A 114 -7.94 3.07 20.48
C GLY A 114 -8.04 1.57 20.24
N LYS A 115 -8.25 1.15 18.98
CA LYS A 115 -8.17 -0.25 18.55
C LYS A 115 -6.76 -0.57 18.01
N SER A 116 -6.54 -1.82 17.61
CA SER A 116 -5.31 -2.23 16.98
C SER A 116 -5.25 -1.76 15.53
N ASP A 117 -4.13 -1.14 15.14
CA ASP A 117 -3.84 -0.71 13.77
C ASP A 117 -3.07 -1.79 12.98
N ILE A 118 -3.16 -3.06 13.40
CA ILE A 118 -2.54 -4.19 12.73
C ILE A 118 -3.57 -4.83 11.81
N PRO A 119 -3.35 -4.87 10.48
CA PRO A 119 -4.17 -5.62 9.56
C PRO A 119 -4.21 -7.11 9.92
N VAL A 120 -5.39 -7.69 10.07
CA VAL A 120 -5.57 -9.10 10.47
C VAL A 120 -6.07 -9.99 9.33
N ASP A 121 -6.78 -9.43 8.35
CA ASP A 121 -7.22 -10.13 7.16
C ASP A 121 -6.15 -10.02 6.06
N SER A 122 -5.52 -11.16 5.73
CA SER A 122 -4.40 -11.21 4.79
C SER A 122 -4.80 -10.84 3.36
N ASP A 123 -5.99 -11.25 2.92
CA ASP A 123 -6.41 -11.04 1.53
C ASP A 123 -6.74 -9.55 1.30
N THR A 124 -7.47 -8.95 2.23
CA THR A 124 -7.74 -7.49 2.22
C THR A 124 -6.45 -6.70 2.31
N TRP A 125 -5.48 -7.15 3.14
CA TRP A 125 -4.18 -6.49 3.27
C TRP A 125 -3.38 -6.55 1.97
N MET A 126 -3.25 -7.73 1.36
CA MET A 126 -2.53 -7.91 0.08
C MET A 126 -3.18 -7.12 -1.05
N LEU A 127 -4.51 -7.06 -1.11
CA LEU A 127 -5.22 -6.22 -2.07
C LEU A 127 -4.95 -4.73 -1.82
N SER A 128 -4.93 -4.30 -0.56
CA SER A 128 -4.63 -2.90 -0.21
C SER A 128 -3.21 -2.50 -0.61
N LEU A 129 -2.21 -3.36 -0.39
CA LEU A 129 -0.83 -3.17 -0.86
C LEU A 129 -0.76 -3.10 -2.39
N HIS A 130 -1.48 -3.99 -3.07
CA HIS A 130 -1.53 -3.99 -4.54
C HIS A 130 -2.11 -2.68 -5.07
N VAL A 131 -3.25 -2.23 -4.55
CA VAL A 131 -3.90 -0.97 -4.97
C VAL A 131 -3.00 0.22 -4.67
N ALA A 132 -2.37 0.28 -3.49
CA ALA A 132 -1.45 1.36 -3.14
C ALA A 132 -0.29 1.47 -4.16
N ASN A 133 0.37 0.36 -4.46
CA ASN A 133 1.47 0.34 -5.42
C ASN A 133 0.99 0.68 -6.84
N ALA A 134 -0.13 0.13 -7.29
CA ALA A 134 -0.68 0.39 -8.62
C ALA A 134 -1.03 1.88 -8.82
N VAL A 135 -1.63 2.53 -7.81
CA VAL A 135 -1.90 3.98 -7.87
C VAL A 135 -0.60 4.78 -7.87
N LEU A 136 0.37 4.44 -7.02
CA LEU A 136 1.67 5.13 -6.98
C LEU A 136 2.45 4.99 -8.29
N ASN A 137 2.29 3.86 -8.99
CA ASN A 137 2.86 3.63 -10.31
C ASN A 137 2.08 4.32 -11.46
N GLY A 138 0.96 4.99 -11.16
CA GLY A 138 0.14 5.67 -12.16
C GLY A 138 -0.76 4.75 -12.99
N GLU A 139 -1.02 3.52 -12.52
CA GLU A 139 -1.87 2.55 -13.24
C GLU A 139 -3.37 2.89 -13.14
N PHE A 140 -3.77 3.69 -12.15
CA PHE A 140 -5.13 4.21 -11.98
C PHE A 140 -5.14 5.72 -12.03
N ALA A 141 -5.99 6.28 -12.88
CA ALA A 141 -6.25 7.72 -12.92
C ALA A 141 -7.05 8.18 -11.68
N ASP A 142 -6.92 9.46 -11.33
CA ASP A 142 -7.74 10.07 -10.28
C ASP A 142 -9.21 10.16 -10.73
N ILE A 143 -10.03 9.28 -10.14
CA ILE A 143 -11.48 9.24 -10.36
C ILE A 143 -12.25 10.18 -9.41
N THR A 144 -11.55 10.89 -8.51
CA THR A 144 -12.14 11.76 -7.49
C THR A 144 -12.18 13.24 -7.92
N GLU A 145 -11.68 13.53 -9.13
CA GLU A 145 -11.61 14.90 -9.68
C GLU A 145 -10.88 15.89 -8.76
N GLY A 146 -9.80 15.43 -8.11
CA GLY A 146 -9.00 16.25 -7.21
C GLY A 146 -9.60 16.43 -5.82
N SER A 147 -10.60 15.64 -5.44
CA SER A 147 -11.26 15.77 -4.13
C SER A 147 -10.29 15.50 -2.97
N THR A 148 -10.40 16.32 -1.93
CA THR A 148 -9.64 16.17 -0.67
C THR A 148 -10.53 15.73 0.50
N HIS A 149 -11.86 15.67 0.28
CA HIS A 149 -12.85 15.27 1.27
C HIS A 149 -13.81 14.24 0.67
N TYR A 150 -14.28 13.32 1.50
CA TYR A 150 -15.33 12.37 1.15
C TYR A 150 -16.18 12.04 2.37
N HIS A 151 -17.39 11.58 2.14
CA HIS A 151 -18.28 11.03 3.15
C HIS A 151 -19.20 9.99 2.54
N ALA A 152 -19.71 9.08 3.35
CA ALA A 152 -20.74 8.15 2.91
C ALA A 152 -22.06 8.86 2.67
N ASP A 153 -22.85 8.40 1.70
CA ASP A 153 -24.18 8.98 1.38
C ASP A 153 -25.14 9.01 2.58
N SER A 154 -24.93 8.10 3.55
CA SER A 154 -25.74 8.03 4.78
C SER A 154 -25.35 9.07 5.84
N VAL A 155 -24.28 9.85 5.61
CA VAL A 155 -23.74 10.83 6.56
C VAL A 155 -23.73 12.21 5.94
N HIS A 156 -24.13 13.23 6.70
CA HIS A 156 -24.02 14.63 6.26
C HIS A 156 -23.11 15.40 7.24
N PRO A 157 -21.80 15.46 6.98
CA PRO A 157 -20.87 16.17 7.87
C PRO A 157 -21.08 17.69 7.76
N TYR A 158 -20.76 18.43 8.84
CA TYR A 158 -20.96 19.87 8.94
C TYR A 158 -20.27 20.71 7.83
N TRP A 159 -19.21 20.17 7.25
CA TRP A 159 -18.45 20.82 6.18
C TRP A 159 -19.04 20.58 4.77
N ALA A 160 -19.95 19.60 4.61
CA ALA A 160 -20.45 19.21 3.28
C ALA A 160 -21.13 20.37 2.55
N ASP A 161 -21.88 21.23 3.26
CA ASP A 161 -22.55 22.39 2.66
C ASP A 161 -21.59 23.53 2.27
N SER A 162 -20.35 23.50 2.78
CA SER A 162 -19.33 24.52 2.47
C SER A 162 -18.42 24.16 1.30
N LEU A 163 -18.51 22.94 0.79
CA LEU A 163 -17.73 22.42 -0.31
C LEU A 163 -18.63 22.06 -1.50
N ASN A 164 -18.11 22.26 -2.71
CA ASN A 164 -18.79 21.79 -3.90
C ASN A 164 -18.63 20.27 -4.02
N ARG A 165 -19.74 19.57 -4.21
CA ARG A 165 -19.70 18.14 -4.56
C ARG A 165 -19.11 17.98 -5.96
N THR A 166 -18.14 17.09 -6.12
CA THR A 166 -17.49 16.79 -7.39
C THR A 166 -18.09 15.52 -8.02
N VAL A 167 -17.93 14.40 -7.36
CA VAL A 167 -18.28 13.07 -7.90
C VAL A 167 -18.92 12.22 -6.82
N THR A 168 -19.69 11.21 -7.24
CA THR A 168 -20.16 10.11 -6.37
C THR A 168 -19.56 8.83 -6.86
N ILE A 169 -18.92 8.09 -5.97
CA ILE A 169 -18.27 6.80 -6.24
C ILE A 169 -18.84 5.77 -5.27
N ASP A 170 -19.56 4.78 -5.78
CA ASP A 170 -20.31 3.81 -4.98
C ASP A 170 -21.23 4.52 -3.97
N ASN A 171 -21.01 4.33 -2.67
CA ASN A 171 -21.81 4.91 -1.58
C ASN A 171 -21.14 6.17 -0.96
N HIS A 172 -20.22 6.80 -1.70
CA HIS A 172 -19.46 7.98 -1.24
C HIS A 172 -19.48 9.11 -2.25
#